data_6713b290b572630f5f3a04cd3faf1070
#
_entry.id   6713b290b572630f5f3a04cd3faf1070
#
_cell.length_a   1.000
_cell.length_b   1.000
_cell.length_c   1.000
_cell.angle_alpha   90.00
_cell.angle_beta   90.00
_cell.angle_gamma   90.00
#
_symmetry.space_group_name_H-M   'P 1'
#
loop_
_entity.id
_entity.type
_entity.pdbx_description
1 polymer ?
#
loop_
_entity_poly.entity_id
_entity_poly.type
_entity_poly.pdbx_seq_one_letter_code
_entity_poly.pdbx_strand_id
1 'polypeptide(L)'
;MLHQIATMPNFKFLEDIAIADAAFEAYGDTLEELFGTCALATFEVMVDTRDVKPEQKEEILIKDLNLDDLLFDFISELVCLKDTHKVFFSKFDLHINKNEEYELRGTVWGEKIDYKKQEVRRDVKAITYHMLEVKEMDNGWRAQVVLDT
;
A
#
# COMPACT_ATOMS: atom_id res chain seq x y z
N MET A 1 5.12 24.05 -6.47
CA MET A 1 4.85 23.56 -6.07
C MET A 1 4.11 22.56 -5.79
N LEU A 2 3.65 22.29 -6.00
CA LEU A 2 2.97 21.10 -5.96
C LEU A 2 3.76 19.91 -5.70
N HIS A 3 5.04 19.99 -5.83
CA HIS A 3 5.90 18.87 -5.52
C HIS A 3 5.98 18.58 -4.04
N GLN A 4 5.56 19.51 -3.23
CA GLN A 4 5.39 19.24 -1.83
C GLN A 4 4.42 18.10 -1.61
N ILE A 5 3.38 18.08 -2.42
CA ILE A 5 2.38 17.01 -2.35
C ILE A 5 2.99 15.69 -2.72
N ALA A 6 3.87 15.67 -3.73
CA ALA A 6 4.50 14.43 -4.17
C ALA A 6 5.45 13.84 -3.12
N THR A 7 6.03 14.71 -2.24
CA THR A 7 6.94 14.24 -1.21
C THR A 7 6.26 13.96 0.12
N MET A 8 5.00 14.37 0.27
CA MET A 8 4.25 14.16 1.51
C MET A 8 3.28 13.02 1.30
N PRO A 9 3.29 12.03 2.21
CA PRO A 9 2.34 10.94 2.08
C PRO A 9 0.91 11.46 2.21
N ASN A 10 0.02 10.95 1.38
CA ASN A 10 -1.38 11.35 1.37
C ASN A 10 -2.23 10.32 2.10
N PHE A 11 -1.81 10.01 3.32
CA PHE A 11 -2.53 9.10 4.20
C PHE A 11 -2.39 9.55 5.64
N LYS A 12 -3.27 9.03 6.50
CA LYS A 12 -3.15 9.26 7.94
C LYS A 12 -3.49 7.99 8.69
N PHE A 13 -2.81 7.76 9.79
CA PHE A 13 -3.10 6.62 10.65
C PHE A 13 -4.26 6.96 11.58
N LEU A 14 -5.10 5.94 11.84
CA LEU A 14 -6.25 6.06 12.72
C LEU A 14 -5.89 5.47 14.08
N GLU A 15 -6.29 6.14 15.16
CA GLU A 15 -5.83 5.77 16.49
C GLU A 15 -6.83 4.94 17.30
N ASP A 16 -8.11 5.00 16.97
CA ASP A 16 -9.15 4.34 17.75
C ASP A 16 -9.38 2.90 17.31
N ILE A 17 -8.28 2.16 17.14
CA ILE A 17 -8.28 0.78 16.69
C ILE A 17 -7.57 -0.08 17.73
N ALA A 18 -7.92 -1.38 17.80
CA ALA A 18 -7.31 -2.29 18.75
C ALA A 18 -5.78 -2.28 18.64
N ILE A 19 -5.10 -2.52 19.78
CA ILE A 19 -3.64 -2.44 19.86
C ILE A 19 -2.95 -3.37 18.85
N ALA A 20 -3.57 -4.52 18.54
CA ALA A 20 -3.00 -5.49 17.61
C ALA A 20 -3.15 -5.08 16.14
N ASP A 21 -3.82 -3.97 15.87
CA ASP A 21 -4.10 -3.54 14.50
C ASP A 21 -3.43 -2.20 14.22
N ALA A 22 -3.24 -1.92 12.92
CA ALA A 22 -2.90 -0.59 12.44
C ALA A 22 -3.91 -0.22 11.37
N ALA A 23 -4.42 1.00 11.41
CA ALA A 23 -5.42 1.43 10.45
C ALA A 23 -5.02 2.77 9.86
N PHE A 24 -5.40 2.99 8.58
CA PHE A 24 -5.15 4.26 7.93
C PHE A 24 -6.25 4.61 6.94
N GLU A 25 -6.33 5.90 6.62
CA GLU A 25 -7.07 6.41 5.48
C GLU A 25 -6.06 6.92 4.47
N ALA A 26 -6.33 6.69 3.20
CA ALA A 26 -5.49 7.15 2.11
C ALA A 26 -6.33 7.85 1.05
N TYR A 27 -5.71 8.74 0.30
CA TYR A 27 -6.36 9.55 -0.71
C TYR A 27 -5.52 9.57 -1.98
N GLY A 28 -6.16 9.75 -3.12
CA GLY A 28 -5.49 9.91 -4.40
C GLY A 28 -6.40 10.57 -5.40
N ASP A 29 -5.81 11.30 -6.35
CA ASP A 29 -6.60 11.88 -7.44
C ASP A 29 -7.05 10.80 -8.41
N THR A 30 -6.29 9.74 -8.53
CA THR A 30 -6.60 8.59 -9.38
C THR A 30 -6.56 7.31 -8.54
N LEU A 31 -7.10 6.23 -9.08
CA LEU A 31 -7.01 4.92 -8.42
C LEU A 31 -5.56 4.47 -8.27
N GLU A 32 -4.74 4.74 -9.28
CA GLU A 32 -3.33 4.37 -9.24
C GLU A 32 -2.62 5.08 -8.08
N GLU A 33 -2.88 6.36 -7.89
CA GLU A 33 -2.32 7.10 -6.77
C GLU A 33 -2.82 6.58 -5.44
N LEU A 34 -4.12 6.29 -5.36
CA LEU A 34 -4.72 5.77 -4.14
C LEU A 34 -4.07 4.44 -3.73
N PHE A 35 -3.97 3.50 -4.68
CA PHE A 35 -3.42 2.18 -4.41
C PHE A 35 -1.93 2.27 -4.04
N GLY A 36 -1.18 3.12 -4.73
CA GLY A 36 0.22 3.38 -4.40
C GLY A 36 0.38 3.96 -3.00
N THR A 37 -0.50 4.88 -2.63
CA THR A 37 -0.50 5.48 -1.30
C THR A 37 -0.86 4.44 -0.22
N CYS A 38 -1.81 3.56 -0.49
CA CYS A 38 -2.15 2.46 0.42
C CYS A 38 -0.96 1.53 0.62
N ALA A 39 -0.25 1.21 -0.46
CA ALA A 39 0.95 0.38 -0.38
C ALA A 39 2.03 1.07 0.46
N LEU A 40 2.27 2.34 0.22
CA LEU A 40 3.26 3.11 0.98
C LEU A 40 2.90 3.15 2.46
N ALA A 41 1.64 3.41 2.79
CA ALA A 41 1.17 3.44 4.18
C ALA A 41 1.38 2.08 4.87
N THR A 42 1.12 0.99 4.14
CA THR A 42 1.32 -0.36 4.66
C THR A 42 2.78 -0.59 5.03
N PHE A 43 3.72 -0.20 4.15
CA PHE A 43 5.13 -0.36 4.45
C PHE A 43 5.62 0.63 5.50
N GLU A 44 5.00 1.80 5.60
CA GLU A 44 5.36 2.78 6.63
C GLU A 44 5.06 2.25 8.04
N VAL A 45 4.10 1.35 8.20
CA VAL A 45 3.89 0.65 9.47
C VAL A 45 5.11 -0.20 9.83
N MET A 46 5.77 -0.79 8.83
CA MET A 46 6.83 -1.78 9.03
C MET A 46 8.23 -1.18 9.06
N VAL A 47 8.43 -0.03 8.41
CA VAL A 47 9.77 0.54 8.22
C VAL A 47 9.64 2.02 7.90
N ASP A 48 10.68 2.81 8.19
CA ASP A 48 10.78 4.15 7.60
C ASP A 48 11.06 3.96 6.11
N THR A 49 10.06 4.23 5.27
CA THR A 49 10.18 3.96 3.83
C THR A 49 11.25 4.80 3.15
N ARG A 50 11.69 5.91 3.76
CA ARG A 50 12.81 6.70 3.25
C ARG A 50 14.13 5.95 3.32
N ASP A 51 14.21 4.94 4.19
CA ASP A 51 15.40 4.09 4.32
C ASP A 51 15.42 2.95 3.31
N VAL A 52 14.36 2.78 2.50
CA VAL A 52 14.23 1.67 1.58
C VAL A 52 14.57 2.14 0.17
N LYS A 53 15.69 1.67 -0.38
CA LYS A 53 16.13 2.04 -1.73
C LYS A 53 15.38 1.25 -2.77
N PRO A 54 14.98 1.88 -3.90
CA PRO A 54 14.24 1.17 -4.95
C PRO A 54 15.17 0.38 -5.86
N GLU A 55 15.84 -0.63 -5.32
CA GLU A 55 16.89 -1.40 -6.01
C GLU A 55 16.38 -2.68 -6.66
N GLN A 56 15.49 -3.40 -6.00
CA GLN A 56 14.94 -4.65 -6.50
C GLN A 56 13.51 -4.43 -6.95
N LYS A 57 13.09 -5.08 -8.01
CA LYS A 57 11.73 -4.90 -8.51
C LYS A 57 10.99 -6.22 -8.62
N GLU A 58 9.66 -6.13 -8.49
CA GLU A 58 8.73 -7.23 -8.70
C GLU A 58 7.61 -6.76 -9.61
N GLU A 59 7.11 -7.65 -10.44
CA GLU A 59 5.96 -7.38 -11.30
C GLU A 59 4.70 -7.91 -10.62
N ILE A 60 3.63 -7.12 -10.69
CA ILE A 60 2.36 -7.46 -10.05
C ILE A 60 1.25 -7.50 -11.08
N LEU A 61 0.39 -8.51 -10.99
CA LEU A 61 -0.83 -8.60 -11.79
C LEU A 61 -1.95 -9.14 -10.91
N ILE A 62 -2.98 -8.32 -10.70
CA ILE A 62 -4.12 -8.67 -9.85
C ILE A 62 -5.40 -8.38 -10.63
N LYS A 63 -6.38 -9.27 -10.55
CA LYS A 63 -7.68 -9.10 -11.19
C LYS A 63 -8.78 -9.38 -10.19
N ASP A 64 -9.78 -8.52 -10.15
CA ASP A 64 -10.93 -8.68 -9.25
C ASP A 64 -12.17 -8.00 -9.81
N LEU A 65 -13.33 -8.41 -9.31
CA LEU A 65 -14.61 -7.88 -9.78
C LEU A 65 -14.93 -6.51 -9.20
N ASN A 66 -14.40 -6.17 -8.04
CA ASN A 66 -14.65 -4.87 -7.40
C ASN A 66 -13.37 -4.31 -6.81
N LEU A 67 -13.42 -3.01 -6.48
CA LEU A 67 -12.23 -2.28 -6.02
C LEU A 67 -11.78 -2.67 -4.62
N ASP A 68 -12.72 -3.03 -3.73
CA ASP A 68 -12.34 -3.44 -2.37
C ASP A 68 -11.50 -4.71 -2.42
N ASP A 69 -11.94 -5.69 -3.20
CA ASP A 69 -11.20 -6.94 -3.36
C ASP A 69 -9.88 -6.72 -4.10
N LEU A 70 -9.88 -5.82 -5.09
CA LEU A 70 -8.64 -5.51 -5.80
C LEU A 70 -7.58 -4.95 -4.85
N LEU A 71 -7.97 -4.03 -3.98
CA LEU A 71 -7.06 -3.46 -2.98
C LEU A 71 -6.62 -4.53 -1.98
N PHE A 72 -7.56 -5.34 -1.50
CA PHE A 72 -7.25 -6.43 -0.58
C PHE A 72 -6.19 -7.35 -1.17
N ASP A 73 -6.39 -7.81 -2.39
CA ASP A 73 -5.48 -8.77 -3.02
C ASP A 73 -4.14 -8.13 -3.37
N PHE A 74 -4.15 -6.86 -3.77
CA PHE A 74 -2.91 -6.14 -4.05
C PHE A 74 -2.04 -6.03 -2.80
N ILE A 75 -2.60 -5.57 -1.69
CA ILE A 75 -1.85 -5.45 -0.44
C ILE A 75 -1.43 -6.83 0.07
N SER A 76 -2.31 -7.84 -0.05
CA SER A 76 -1.97 -9.21 0.33
C SER A 76 -0.77 -9.73 -0.44
N GLU A 77 -0.70 -9.45 -1.74
CA GLU A 77 0.43 -9.87 -2.56
C GLU A 77 1.73 -9.19 -2.10
N LEU A 78 1.67 -7.89 -1.79
CA LEU A 78 2.86 -7.18 -1.30
C LEU A 78 3.35 -7.72 0.03
N VAL A 79 2.43 -8.04 0.94
CA VAL A 79 2.78 -8.64 2.23
C VAL A 79 3.39 -10.02 2.02
N CYS A 80 2.83 -10.80 1.11
CA CYS A 80 3.37 -12.13 0.76
C CYS A 80 4.79 -12.03 0.20
N LEU A 81 5.03 -11.11 -0.73
CA LEU A 81 6.35 -10.90 -1.31
C LEU A 81 7.36 -10.43 -0.25
N LYS A 82 6.93 -9.57 0.66
CA LYS A 82 7.77 -9.14 1.77
C LYS A 82 8.19 -10.34 2.61
N ASP A 83 7.26 -11.22 2.93
CA ASP A 83 7.54 -12.39 3.76
C ASP A 83 8.39 -13.42 3.05
N THR A 84 8.14 -13.67 1.77
CA THR A 84 8.86 -14.72 1.02
C THR A 84 10.22 -14.23 0.54
N HIS A 85 10.33 -13.01 0.06
CA HIS A 85 11.58 -12.49 -0.50
C HIS A 85 12.37 -11.63 0.48
N LYS A 86 11.81 -11.34 1.66
CA LYS A 86 12.45 -10.52 2.69
C LYS A 86 12.83 -9.15 2.15
N VAL A 87 11.87 -8.47 1.52
CA VAL A 87 12.05 -7.17 0.88
C VAL A 87 10.97 -6.22 1.37
N PHE A 88 11.36 -5.00 1.72
CA PHE A 88 10.40 -3.89 1.87
C PHE A 88 10.30 -3.14 0.54
N PHE A 89 9.10 -2.67 0.21
CA PHE A 89 8.88 -1.88 -1.00
C PHE A 89 8.63 -0.42 -0.66
N SER A 90 9.12 0.50 -1.49
CA SER A 90 8.99 1.94 -1.27
C SER A 90 8.58 2.73 -2.51
N LYS A 91 8.53 2.10 -3.67
CA LYS A 91 8.17 2.76 -4.91
C LYS A 91 7.21 1.88 -5.70
N PHE A 92 6.17 2.49 -6.25
CA PHE A 92 5.09 1.76 -6.90
C PHE A 92 4.70 2.47 -8.18
N ASP A 93 4.65 1.74 -9.30
CA ASP A 93 4.18 2.24 -10.58
C ASP A 93 3.04 1.32 -11.03
N LEU A 94 1.81 1.82 -10.95
CA LEU A 94 0.62 1.00 -11.09
C LEU A 94 -0.25 1.50 -12.23
N HIS A 95 -0.92 0.56 -12.90
CA HIS A 95 -1.90 0.83 -13.94
C HIS A 95 -3.13 0.00 -13.65
N ILE A 96 -4.28 0.65 -13.53
CA ILE A 96 -5.54 -0.02 -13.22
C ILE A 96 -6.51 0.23 -14.36
N ASN A 97 -6.99 -0.85 -14.96
CA ASN A 97 -7.96 -0.80 -16.05
C ASN A 97 -9.22 -1.55 -15.64
N LYS A 98 -10.34 -1.15 -16.21
CA LYS A 98 -11.59 -1.84 -16.01
C LYS A 98 -12.16 -2.28 -17.36
N ASN A 99 -12.38 -3.59 -17.50
CA ASN A 99 -13.14 -4.18 -18.58
C ASN A 99 -14.32 -4.91 -17.94
N GLU A 100 -14.43 -6.22 -18.10
CA GLU A 100 -15.41 -7.01 -17.35
C GLU A 100 -15.06 -7.07 -15.88
N GLU A 101 -13.78 -7.05 -15.57
CA GLU A 101 -13.26 -6.97 -14.21
C GLU A 101 -12.18 -5.89 -14.14
N TYR A 102 -11.78 -5.53 -12.95
CA TYR A 102 -10.65 -4.63 -12.74
C TYR A 102 -9.34 -5.41 -12.88
N GLU A 103 -8.37 -4.80 -13.53
CA GLU A 103 -7.03 -5.37 -13.65
C GLU A 103 -6.01 -4.35 -13.19
N LEU A 104 -5.17 -4.75 -12.23
CA LEU A 104 -4.05 -3.95 -11.77
C LEU A 104 -2.78 -4.59 -12.29
N ARG A 105 -1.98 -3.82 -13.01
CA ARG A 105 -0.64 -4.18 -13.43
C ARG A 105 0.32 -3.20 -12.84
N GLY A 106 1.46 -3.67 -12.39
CA GLY A 106 2.41 -2.73 -11.84
C GLY A 106 3.77 -3.32 -11.61
N THR A 107 4.69 -2.41 -11.35
CA THR A 107 6.04 -2.73 -10.90
C THR A 107 6.22 -2.07 -9.55
N VAL A 108 6.80 -2.82 -8.61
CA VAL A 108 7.11 -2.30 -7.28
C VAL A 108 8.59 -2.49 -7.03
N TRP A 109 9.21 -1.50 -6.38
CA TRP A 109 10.65 -1.51 -6.11
C TRP A 109 10.90 -1.40 -4.63
N GLY A 110 11.95 -2.09 -4.18
CA GLY A 110 12.34 -2.04 -2.79
C GLY A 110 13.73 -2.55 -2.55
N GLU A 111 14.00 -2.89 -1.31
CA GLU A 111 15.32 -3.31 -0.87
C GLU A 111 15.18 -4.44 0.14
N LYS A 112 16.16 -5.33 0.18
CA LYS A 112 16.22 -6.40 1.19
C LYS A 112 16.10 -5.80 2.58
N ILE A 113 15.39 -6.48 3.45
CA ILE A 113 15.26 -6.09 4.86
C ILE A 113 16.64 -6.12 5.50
N ASP A 114 17.05 -5.00 6.08
CA ASP A 114 18.34 -4.88 6.73
C ASP A 114 18.17 -4.04 8.00
N TYR A 115 18.18 -4.73 9.14
CA TYR A 115 17.94 -4.10 10.44
C TYR A 115 19.03 -3.10 10.83
N LYS A 116 20.18 -3.13 10.15
CA LYS A 116 21.28 -2.21 10.44
C LYS A 116 21.15 -0.90 9.68
N LYS A 117 20.52 -0.92 8.51
CA LYS A 117 20.41 0.26 7.64
C LYS A 117 19.03 0.91 7.67
N GLN A 118 18.01 0.18 8.08
CA GLN A 118 16.61 0.62 8.01
C GLN A 118 16.03 0.71 9.41
N GLU A 119 15.19 1.72 9.64
CA GLU A 119 14.40 1.79 10.86
C GLU A 119 13.22 0.84 10.71
N VAL A 120 13.36 -0.38 11.21
CA VAL A 120 12.32 -1.40 11.15
C VAL A 120 11.39 -1.25 12.34
N ARG A 121 10.10 -1.29 12.07
CA ARG A 121 9.03 -1.05 13.04
C ARG A 121 8.21 -2.32 13.26
N ARG A 122 6.88 -2.20 13.30
CA ARG A 122 5.98 -3.34 13.50
C ARG A 122 5.83 -4.14 12.22
N ASP A 123 5.78 -5.45 12.32
CA ASP A 123 5.48 -6.28 11.17
C ASP A 123 3.98 -6.22 10.84
N VAL A 124 3.65 -6.31 9.55
CA VAL A 124 2.28 -6.46 9.07
C VAL A 124 2.11 -7.91 8.64
N LYS A 125 1.16 -8.62 9.27
CA LYS A 125 0.89 -10.01 8.96
C LYS A 125 -0.09 -10.16 7.81
N ALA A 126 -1.08 -9.25 7.73
CA ALA A 126 -2.14 -9.34 6.73
C ALA A 126 -2.93 -8.04 6.67
N ILE A 127 -3.56 -7.79 5.52
CA ILE A 127 -4.67 -6.85 5.44
C ILE A 127 -5.94 -7.59 5.87
N THR A 128 -6.89 -6.86 6.43
CA THR A 128 -8.18 -7.43 6.85
C THR A 128 -9.32 -6.81 6.05
N TYR A 129 -10.46 -7.49 6.06
CA TYR A 129 -11.68 -6.91 5.48
C TYR A 129 -12.40 -5.97 6.45
N HIS A 130 -11.95 -5.89 7.69
CA HIS A 130 -12.59 -5.03 8.68
C HIS A 130 -12.49 -3.57 8.22
N MET A 131 -13.63 -2.91 8.08
CA MET A 131 -13.72 -1.51 7.66
C MET A 131 -13.05 -1.18 6.32
N LEU A 132 -12.76 -2.19 5.51
CA LEU A 132 -12.14 -1.99 4.20
C LEU A 132 -13.13 -1.30 3.25
N GLU A 133 -12.68 -0.20 2.67
CA GLU A 133 -13.52 0.57 1.75
C GLU A 133 -12.65 1.32 0.75
N VAL A 134 -13.05 1.27 -0.53
CA VAL A 134 -12.52 2.13 -1.58
C VAL A 134 -13.70 2.91 -2.12
N LYS A 135 -13.64 4.25 -2.06
CA LYS A 135 -14.78 5.09 -2.38
C LYS A 135 -14.37 6.25 -3.27
N GLU A 136 -15.16 6.50 -4.32
CA GLU A 136 -14.99 7.68 -5.15
C GLU A 136 -15.57 8.88 -4.43
N MET A 137 -14.80 9.97 -4.42
CA MET A 137 -15.17 11.24 -3.81
C MET A 137 -15.31 12.29 -4.90
N ASP A 138 -15.78 13.50 -4.56
CA ASP A 138 -15.94 14.56 -5.54
C ASP A 138 -14.63 14.92 -6.24
N ASN A 139 -13.53 14.87 -5.52
CA ASN A 139 -12.22 15.28 -6.03
C ASN A 139 -11.20 14.14 -6.05
N GLY A 140 -11.63 12.92 -6.26
CA GLY A 140 -10.72 11.80 -6.33
C GLY A 140 -11.21 10.58 -5.58
N TRP A 141 -10.31 9.89 -4.90
CA TRP A 141 -10.59 8.60 -4.27
C TRP A 141 -10.11 8.56 -2.84
N ARG A 142 -10.80 7.77 -2.02
CA ARG A 142 -10.43 7.53 -0.63
C ARG A 142 -10.49 6.05 -0.34
N ALA A 143 -9.57 5.57 0.49
CA ALA A 143 -9.60 4.21 1.00
C ALA A 143 -9.42 4.20 2.51
N GLN A 144 -10.00 3.20 3.16
CA GLN A 144 -9.79 2.93 4.57
C GLN A 144 -9.35 1.49 4.70
N VAL A 145 -8.29 1.26 5.46
CA VAL A 145 -7.64 -0.05 5.56
C VAL A 145 -7.29 -0.34 7.02
N VAL A 146 -7.54 -1.56 7.44
CA VAL A 146 -7.11 -2.08 8.74
C VAL A 146 -6.18 -3.26 8.51
N LEU A 147 -4.99 -3.18 9.10
CA LEU A 147 -3.94 -4.19 8.97
C LEU A 147 -3.80 -4.96 10.28
N ASP A 148 -3.59 -6.26 10.17
CA ASP A 148 -3.27 -7.12 11.30
C ASP A 148 -1.76 -7.09 11.53
N THR A 149 -1.36 -6.71 12.73
CA THR A 149 0.04 -6.63 13.14
C THR A 149 0.29 -7.48 14.40
#